data_975221a25d8bb615227722c32fdf80df
#
_entry.id   975221a25d8bb615227722c32fdf80df
#
_cell.length_a   1.000
_cell.length_b   1.000
_cell.length_c   1.000
_cell.angle_alpha   90.00
_cell.angle_beta   90.00
_cell.angle_gamma   90.00
#
_symmetry.space_group_name_H-M   'P 1'
#
loop_
_entity.id
_entity.type
_entity.pdbx_description
1 polymer ?
#
loop_
_entity_poly.entity_id
_entity_poly.type
_entity_poly.pdbx_seq_one_letter_code
_entity_poly.pdbx_strand_id
1 'polypeptide(L)'
;VILAGGLNTENVVQAINIMSFLNPNIIHHIIDGAINQNEVDALNIQAVPSVYANNKLLHVGRSSLGELLGKIEELTGTEVKPSSGVPQNYDVIVAGGGPAGVSAAIYSARKGFKVALVAQKVGGQVTETVGIENMISVPQTTGAQLTAQLKLHLAEYPVDILENRTIKDVNVVEGQKQVSTSLGEIFTAPALIIATGASWRKLNVPGESEHIGSGVAFCTHCDGPFYKGKKVAVVGGGNSGLEAAIDLSSIATDVTVLEFMDELKGDQVLQNKLKTLPNVKIITGAETVAVEGNGSVNGLTFKHRASGQPETLNVDGVFVQIGLKANSQPFAHLVETNRMGEIAVDAHCRTSVPGIYAAGDVSVVPYKQ
;
A
#
# COMPACT_ATOMS: atom_id res chain seq x y z
N VAL A 1 10.43 -15.30 -17.92
CA VAL A 1 11.78 -14.74 -17.71
C VAL A 1 11.69 -13.64 -16.70
N ILE A 2 12.51 -13.69 -15.68
CA ILE A 2 12.63 -12.61 -14.69
C ILE A 2 14.06 -12.10 -14.73
N LEU A 3 14.21 -10.79 -14.76
CA LEU A 3 15.52 -10.16 -14.59
C LEU A 3 15.64 -9.66 -13.16
N ALA A 4 16.53 -10.27 -12.40
CA ALA A 4 16.76 -9.96 -11.00
C ALA A 4 18.01 -9.08 -10.85
N GLY A 5 17.85 -7.92 -10.25
CA GLY A 5 18.95 -7.06 -9.82
C GLY A 5 18.55 -6.30 -8.56
N GLY A 6 19.19 -6.62 -7.40
CA GLY A 6 19.03 -5.90 -6.14
C GLY A 6 18.02 -6.49 -5.15
N LEU A 7 18.04 -5.96 -3.92
CA LEU A 7 17.33 -6.44 -2.73
C LEU A 7 15.78 -6.51 -2.83
N ASN A 8 15.18 -5.94 -3.87
CA ASN A 8 13.72 -5.85 -4.03
C ASN A 8 13.10 -6.97 -4.86
N THR A 9 13.93 -7.90 -5.33
CA THR A 9 13.55 -8.95 -6.30
C THR A 9 13.04 -10.22 -5.63
N GLU A 10 13.36 -10.42 -4.36
CA GLU A 10 13.13 -11.67 -3.63
C GLU A 10 11.67 -12.12 -3.68
N ASN A 11 10.73 -11.22 -3.42
CA ASN A 11 9.29 -11.55 -3.42
C ASN A 11 8.78 -12.00 -4.80
N VAL A 12 9.24 -11.36 -5.87
CA VAL A 12 8.87 -11.70 -7.24
C VAL A 12 9.46 -13.04 -7.65
N VAL A 13 10.73 -13.27 -7.32
CA VAL A 13 11.43 -14.55 -7.56
C VAL A 13 10.74 -15.69 -6.82
N GLN A 14 10.45 -15.51 -5.53
CA GLN A 14 9.73 -16.51 -4.74
C GLN A 14 8.33 -16.79 -5.28
N ALA A 15 7.58 -15.76 -5.68
CA ALA A 15 6.26 -15.94 -6.27
C ALA A 15 6.31 -16.84 -7.52
N ILE A 16 7.26 -16.61 -8.41
CA ILE A 16 7.38 -17.40 -9.64
C ILE A 16 7.93 -18.81 -9.37
N ASN A 17 8.84 -18.97 -8.42
CA ASN A 17 9.28 -20.29 -7.97
C ASN A 17 8.10 -21.11 -7.44
N ILE A 18 7.22 -20.51 -6.64
CA ILE A 18 6.00 -21.15 -6.14
C ILE A 18 5.06 -21.53 -7.29
N MET A 19 4.84 -20.63 -8.25
CA MET A 19 3.99 -20.92 -9.41
C MET A 19 4.50 -22.09 -10.20
N SER A 20 5.80 -22.17 -10.52
CA SER A 20 6.38 -23.27 -11.28
C SER A 20 6.41 -24.59 -10.49
N PHE A 21 6.57 -24.51 -9.17
CA PHE A 21 6.48 -25.69 -8.30
C PHE A 21 5.07 -26.29 -8.26
N LEU A 22 4.04 -25.44 -8.25
CA LEU A 22 2.64 -25.85 -8.17
C LEU A 22 2.05 -26.22 -9.54
N ASN A 23 2.62 -25.70 -10.65
CA ASN A 23 2.14 -25.95 -11.99
C ASN A 23 3.30 -26.29 -12.95
N PRO A 24 3.46 -27.57 -13.34
CA PRO A 24 4.56 -28.00 -14.20
C PRO A 24 4.53 -27.41 -15.62
N ASN A 25 3.44 -26.77 -16.02
CA ASN A 25 3.35 -26.06 -17.31
C ASN A 25 3.98 -24.67 -17.25
N ILE A 26 4.34 -24.18 -16.06
CA ILE A 26 5.02 -22.91 -15.90
C ILE A 26 6.53 -23.16 -15.82
N ILE A 27 7.22 -22.87 -16.91
CA ILE A 27 8.68 -22.91 -16.98
C ILE A 27 9.19 -21.49 -16.81
N HIS A 28 10.11 -21.27 -15.88
CA HIS A 28 10.67 -19.95 -15.64
C HIS A 28 12.20 -19.93 -15.70
N HIS A 29 12.75 -18.78 -16.06
CA HIS A 29 14.17 -18.49 -16.02
C HIS A 29 14.37 -17.19 -15.23
N ILE A 30 15.31 -17.22 -14.31
CA ILE A 30 15.72 -16.04 -13.55
C ILE A 30 17.06 -15.58 -14.14
N ILE A 31 17.10 -14.33 -14.57
CA ILE A 31 18.26 -13.76 -15.25
C ILE A 31 18.76 -12.57 -14.43
N ASP A 32 20.00 -12.61 -14.01
CA ASP A 32 20.65 -11.47 -13.39
C ASP A 32 21.08 -10.48 -14.48
N GLY A 33 20.41 -9.32 -14.51
CA GLY A 33 20.64 -8.29 -15.49
C GLY A 33 22.03 -7.62 -15.41
N ALA A 34 22.66 -7.68 -14.25
CA ALA A 34 24.03 -7.15 -14.09
C ALA A 34 25.07 -7.98 -14.84
N ILE A 35 24.79 -9.29 -15.01
CA ILE A 35 25.70 -10.24 -15.67
C ILE A 35 25.30 -10.47 -17.14
N ASN A 36 24.00 -10.35 -17.45
CA ASN A 36 23.43 -10.69 -18.76
C ASN A 36 22.94 -9.45 -19.52
N GLN A 37 23.83 -8.45 -19.70
CA GLN A 37 23.49 -7.17 -20.32
C GLN A 37 22.89 -7.31 -21.72
N ASN A 38 23.33 -8.30 -22.51
CA ASN A 38 22.80 -8.54 -23.86
C ASN A 38 21.29 -8.84 -23.85
N GLU A 39 20.79 -9.55 -22.84
CA GLU A 39 19.36 -9.83 -22.72
C GLU A 39 18.58 -8.61 -22.22
N VAL A 40 19.18 -7.83 -21.34
CA VAL A 40 18.63 -6.54 -20.87
C VAL A 40 18.41 -5.61 -22.07
N ASP A 41 19.41 -5.48 -22.92
CA ASP A 41 19.38 -4.62 -24.09
C ASP A 41 18.37 -5.14 -25.13
N ALA A 42 18.36 -6.45 -25.39
CA ALA A 42 17.45 -7.08 -26.35
C ALA A 42 15.96 -6.92 -25.98
N LEU A 43 15.65 -6.89 -24.69
CA LEU A 43 14.30 -6.70 -24.17
C LEU A 43 13.99 -5.24 -23.79
N ASN A 44 14.94 -4.32 -24.02
CA ASN A 44 14.85 -2.91 -23.66
C ASN A 44 14.41 -2.70 -22.20
N ILE A 45 15.04 -3.43 -21.24
CA ILE A 45 14.66 -3.40 -19.85
C ILE A 45 15.26 -2.17 -19.18
N GLN A 46 14.39 -1.34 -18.62
CA GLN A 46 14.77 -0.08 -17.98
C GLN A 46 14.60 -0.10 -16.46
N ALA A 47 13.97 -1.15 -15.92
CA ALA A 47 13.77 -1.29 -14.48
C ALA A 47 13.74 -2.76 -14.07
N VAL A 48 14.13 -3.06 -12.83
CA VAL A 48 14.12 -4.41 -12.24
C VAL A 48 13.39 -4.40 -10.88
N PRO A 49 12.69 -5.50 -10.55
CA PRO A 49 12.47 -6.70 -11.36
C PRO A 49 11.50 -6.46 -12.52
N SER A 50 11.79 -7.04 -13.67
CA SER A 50 10.86 -7.10 -14.80
C SER A 50 10.45 -8.54 -15.07
N VAL A 51 9.15 -8.79 -15.17
CA VAL A 51 8.58 -10.12 -15.41
C VAL A 51 8.03 -10.17 -16.82
N TYR A 52 8.48 -11.14 -17.60
CA TYR A 52 7.97 -11.40 -18.94
C TYR A 52 7.25 -12.76 -18.96
N ALA A 53 6.12 -12.84 -19.61
CA ALA A 53 5.42 -14.08 -19.91
C ALA A 53 5.26 -14.22 -21.42
N ASN A 54 5.74 -15.33 -22.00
CA ASN A 54 5.71 -15.57 -23.46
C ASN A 54 6.27 -14.38 -24.27
N ASN A 55 7.40 -13.83 -23.84
CA ASN A 55 8.10 -12.67 -24.41
C ASN A 55 7.32 -11.34 -24.39
N LYS A 56 6.24 -11.25 -23.62
CA LYS A 56 5.51 -10.00 -23.38
C LYS A 56 5.78 -9.52 -21.95
N LEU A 57 6.01 -8.23 -21.80
CA LEU A 57 6.16 -7.62 -20.49
C LEU A 57 4.85 -7.80 -19.69
N LEU A 58 4.94 -8.48 -18.56
CA LEU A 58 3.82 -8.75 -17.66
C LEU A 58 3.78 -7.76 -16.50
N HIS A 59 4.95 -7.49 -15.91
CA HIS A 59 5.06 -6.63 -14.73
C HIS A 59 6.45 -6.03 -14.58
N VAL A 60 6.51 -4.83 -14.01
CA VAL A 60 7.74 -4.16 -13.60
C VAL A 60 7.62 -3.73 -12.15
N GLY A 61 8.67 -3.92 -11.38
CA GLY A 61 8.73 -3.55 -9.96
C GLY A 61 8.30 -4.68 -9.02
N ARG A 62 8.11 -4.34 -7.76
CA ARG A 62 7.65 -5.28 -6.73
C ARG A 62 6.24 -5.78 -7.03
N SER A 63 6.00 -7.05 -6.82
CA SER A 63 4.68 -7.65 -6.97
C SER A 63 4.47 -8.81 -6.02
N SER A 64 3.24 -9.03 -5.63
CA SER A 64 2.83 -10.21 -4.87
C SER A 64 2.51 -11.37 -5.80
N LEU A 65 2.47 -12.59 -5.23
CA LEU A 65 2.02 -13.79 -5.95
C LEU A 65 0.62 -13.58 -6.55
N GLY A 66 -0.30 -12.98 -5.78
CA GLY A 66 -1.68 -12.75 -6.22
C GLY A 66 -1.78 -11.78 -7.40
N GLU A 67 -1.00 -10.70 -7.39
CA GLU A 67 -0.96 -9.75 -8.50
C GLU A 67 -0.38 -10.36 -9.77
N LEU A 68 0.68 -11.15 -9.65
CA LEU A 68 1.28 -11.84 -10.81
C LEU A 68 0.33 -12.91 -11.39
N LEU A 69 -0.37 -13.67 -10.52
CA LEU A 69 -1.39 -14.62 -10.95
C LEU A 69 -2.51 -13.91 -11.70
N GLY A 70 -3.07 -12.81 -11.16
CA GLY A 70 -4.11 -12.06 -11.86
C GLY A 70 -3.69 -11.56 -13.23
N LYS A 71 -2.45 -11.08 -13.38
CA LYS A 71 -1.92 -10.66 -14.68
C LYS A 71 -1.70 -11.83 -15.66
N ILE A 72 -1.30 -12.99 -15.14
CA ILE A 72 -1.17 -14.22 -15.96
C ILE A 72 -2.55 -14.68 -16.44
N GLU A 73 -3.56 -14.62 -15.58
CA GLU A 73 -4.95 -14.92 -15.91
C GLU A 73 -5.48 -14.01 -17.01
N GLU A 74 -5.27 -12.70 -16.89
CA GLU A 74 -5.60 -11.72 -17.94
C GLU A 74 -4.90 -12.05 -19.27
N LEU A 75 -3.61 -12.41 -19.21
CA LEU A 75 -2.81 -12.74 -20.40
C LEU A 75 -3.25 -14.03 -21.08
N THR A 76 -3.66 -15.04 -20.30
CA THR A 76 -4.02 -16.38 -20.79
C THR A 76 -5.50 -16.50 -21.11
N GLY A 77 -6.33 -15.53 -20.72
CA GLY A 77 -7.79 -15.59 -20.84
C GLY A 77 -8.41 -16.71 -19.99
N THR A 78 -7.65 -17.24 -19.05
CA THR A 78 -8.12 -18.29 -18.14
C THR A 78 -8.89 -17.63 -17.02
N GLU A 79 -10.21 -17.58 -17.11
CA GLU A 79 -11.03 -17.29 -15.93
C GLU A 79 -10.76 -18.39 -14.90
N VAL A 80 -10.24 -18.01 -13.74
CA VAL A 80 -10.31 -18.88 -12.56
C VAL A 80 -11.79 -19.14 -12.34
N LYS A 81 -12.24 -20.37 -12.64
CA LYS A 81 -13.58 -20.78 -12.21
C LYS A 81 -13.61 -20.55 -10.71
N PRO A 82 -14.53 -19.68 -10.23
CA PRO A 82 -14.69 -19.51 -8.80
C PRO A 82 -14.76 -20.91 -8.20
N SER A 83 -13.97 -21.18 -7.19
CA SER A 83 -14.16 -22.42 -6.46
C SER A 83 -15.64 -22.41 -6.08
N SER A 84 -16.42 -23.34 -6.60
CA SER A 84 -17.82 -23.54 -6.21
C SER A 84 -17.80 -24.06 -4.77
N GLY A 85 -17.16 -23.27 -3.91
CA GLY A 85 -16.82 -23.63 -2.56
C GLY A 85 -18.08 -23.65 -1.73
N VAL A 86 -18.31 -24.76 -1.09
CA VAL A 86 -19.14 -24.82 0.10
C VAL A 86 -18.67 -23.70 1.04
N PRO A 87 -19.56 -22.80 1.50
CA PRO A 87 -19.19 -21.73 2.40
C PRO A 87 -18.45 -22.28 3.61
N GLN A 88 -17.25 -21.72 3.89
CA GLN A 88 -16.51 -22.12 5.08
C GLN A 88 -17.01 -21.31 6.27
N ASN A 89 -17.40 -22.00 7.33
CA ASN A 89 -18.00 -21.38 8.51
C ASN A 89 -16.98 -21.11 9.61
N TYR A 90 -17.04 -19.90 10.13
CA TYR A 90 -16.25 -19.40 11.26
C TYR A 90 -17.16 -18.75 12.31
N ASP A 91 -16.62 -18.50 13.50
CA ASP A 91 -17.29 -17.68 14.50
C ASP A 91 -16.99 -16.19 14.28
N VAL A 92 -15.77 -15.90 13.82
CA VAL A 92 -15.30 -14.54 13.51
C VAL A 92 -14.49 -14.54 12.22
N ILE A 93 -14.82 -13.63 11.31
CA ILE A 93 -13.96 -13.28 10.19
C ILE A 93 -13.30 -11.95 10.49
N VAL A 94 -11.97 -11.88 10.33
CA VAL A 94 -11.19 -10.65 10.40
C VAL A 94 -10.73 -10.29 9.00
N ALA A 95 -11.17 -9.14 8.53
CA ALA A 95 -10.84 -8.60 7.23
C ALA A 95 -9.66 -7.63 7.32
N GLY A 96 -8.46 -8.08 6.92
CA GLY A 96 -7.23 -7.30 6.93
C GLY A 96 -6.17 -7.86 7.89
N GLY A 97 -4.92 -7.91 7.41
CA GLY A 97 -3.77 -8.52 8.09
C GLY A 97 -2.81 -7.52 8.74
N GLY A 98 -3.17 -6.24 8.85
CA GLY A 98 -2.39 -5.22 9.55
C GLY A 98 -2.40 -5.41 11.07
N PRO A 99 -1.70 -4.56 11.85
CA PRO A 99 -1.63 -4.69 13.31
C PRO A 99 -2.99 -4.80 13.99
N ALA A 100 -3.98 -4.00 13.56
CA ALA A 100 -5.35 -4.05 14.10
C ALA A 100 -6.02 -5.41 13.85
N GLY A 101 -5.90 -5.95 12.62
CA GLY A 101 -6.47 -7.25 12.25
C GLY A 101 -5.79 -8.41 12.96
N VAL A 102 -4.46 -8.39 13.04
CA VAL A 102 -3.70 -9.39 13.81
C VAL A 102 -4.12 -9.39 15.27
N SER A 103 -4.22 -8.22 15.89
CA SER A 103 -4.69 -8.09 17.27
C SER A 103 -6.10 -8.65 17.43
N ALA A 104 -7.03 -8.28 16.54
CA ALA A 104 -8.41 -8.77 16.57
C ALA A 104 -8.49 -10.31 16.43
N ALA A 105 -7.70 -10.89 15.51
CA ALA A 105 -7.67 -12.34 15.31
C ALA A 105 -7.13 -13.09 16.54
N ILE A 106 -6.00 -12.63 17.09
CA ILE A 106 -5.40 -13.23 18.29
C ILE A 106 -6.38 -13.19 19.46
N TYR A 107 -6.95 -12.01 19.75
CA TYR A 107 -7.88 -11.89 20.90
C TYR A 107 -9.17 -12.68 20.69
N SER A 108 -9.67 -12.82 19.48
CA SER A 108 -10.81 -13.67 19.16
C SER A 108 -10.48 -15.16 19.40
N ALA A 109 -9.33 -15.62 18.90
CA ALA A 109 -8.87 -16.99 19.09
C ALA A 109 -8.62 -17.31 20.58
N ARG A 110 -8.08 -16.37 21.35
CA ARG A 110 -7.92 -16.49 22.81
C ARG A 110 -9.24 -16.67 23.57
N LYS A 111 -10.35 -16.23 22.99
CA LYS A 111 -11.72 -16.46 23.53
C LYS A 111 -12.30 -17.82 23.13
N GLY A 112 -11.56 -18.62 22.36
CA GLY A 112 -12.00 -19.92 21.87
C GLY A 112 -12.84 -19.89 20.60
N PHE A 113 -12.92 -18.76 19.91
CA PHE A 113 -13.61 -18.65 18.64
C PHE A 113 -12.79 -19.26 17.50
N LYS A 114 -13.46 -19.88 16.54
CA LYS A 114 -12.88 -20.28 15.25
C LYS A 114 -12.77 -19.04 14.37
N VAL A 115 -11.53 -18.65 14.06
CA VAL A 115 -11.21 -17.37 13.41
C VAL A 115 -10.60 -17.58 12.04
N ALA A 116 -11.11 -16.85 11.02
CA ALA A 116 -10.42 -16.63 9.74
C ALA A 116 -9.85 -15.22 9.69
N LEU A 117 -8.57 -15.08 9.36
CA LEU A 117 -7.92 -13.82 9.02
C LEU A 117 -7.75 -13.77 7.49
N VAL A 118 -8.55 -12.93 6.82
CA VAL A 118 -8.56 -12.79 5.35
C VAL A 118 -7.80 -11.52 4.98
N ALA A 119 -6.69 -11.65 4.26
CA ALA A 119 -5.83 -10.52 3.93
C ALA A 119 -5.03 -10.74 2.64
N GLN A 120 -4.58 -9.66 2.03
CA GLN A 120 -3.57 -9.75 0.96
C GLN A 120 -2.22 -10.20 1.53
N LYS A 121 -1.80 -9.61 2.66
CA LYS A 121 -0.58 -9.98 3.40
C LYS A 121 -0.74 -9.69 4.88
N VAL A 122 -0.12 -10.50 5.73
CA VAL A 122 0.05 -10.18 7.15
C VAL A 122 1.11 -9.09 7.29
N GLY A 123 0.87 -8.14 8.20
CA GLY A 123 1.64 -6.92 8.40
C GLY A 123 1.00 -5.71 7.73
N GLY A 124 0.24 -5.91 6.63
CA GLY A 124 -0.41 -4.81 5.92
C GLY A 124 0.60 -3.75 5.45
N GLN A 125 0.25 -2.47 5.59
CA GLN A 125 1.08 -1.33 5.16
C GLN A 125 2.40 -1.22 5.95
N VAL A 126 2.44 -1.70 7.19
CA VAL A 126 3.66 -1.71 8.03
C VAL A 126 4.83 -2.43 7.34
N THR A 127 4.56 -3.43 6.49
CA THR A 127 5.61 -4.17 5.77
C THR A 127 6.52 -3.28 4.92
N GLU A 128 6.05 -2.10 4.53
CA GLU A 128 6.74 -1.15 3.65
C GLU A 128 7.54 -0.09 4.43
N THR A 129 7.42 -0.08 5.76
CA THR A 129 8.10 0.90 6.62
C THR A 129 9.52 0.45 6.93
N VAL A 130 10.52 1.28 6.62
CA VAL A 130 11.94 0.97 6.84
C VAL A 130 12.30 1.03 8.31
N GLY A 131 11.86 2.08 9.02
CA GLY A 131 12.15 2.29 10.44
C GLY A 131 10.88 2.61 11.23
N ILE A 132 10.72 1.99 12.38
CA ILE A 132 9.59 2.21 13.32
C ILE A 132 10.19 2.50 14.68
N GLU A 133 9.98 3.71 15.21
CA GLU A 133 10.49 4.18 16.49
C GLU A 133 9.38 4.67 17.43
N ASN A 134 8.15 4.68 16.96
CA ASN A 134 6.97 5.18 17.68
C ASN A 134 6.12 4.08 18.32
N MET A 135 6.57 2.82 18.28
CA MET A 135 5.86 1.72 18.92
C MET A 135 6.32 1.58 20.37
N ILE A 136 5.39 1.79 21.31
CA ILE A 136 5.71 1.70 22.74
C ILE A 136 6.27 0.33 23.10
N SER A 137 7.28 0.28 23.97
CA SER A 137 8.09 -0.88 24.36
C SER A 137 9.02 -1.45 23.27
N VAL A 138 9.01 -0.91 22.05
CA VAL A 138 9.92 -1.29 20.97
C VAL A 138 10.66 -0.01 20.52
N PRO A 139 11.86 0.27 21.08
CA PRO A 139 12.57 1.53 20.81
C PRO A 139 12.90 1.73 19.32
N GLN A 140 13.21 0.63 18.62
CA GLN A 140 13.52 0.64 17.20
C GLN A 140 13.23 -0.73 16.60
N THR A 141 12.57 -0.76 15.45
CA THR A 141 12.35 -1.96 14.65
C THR A 141 12.17 -1.56 13.17
N THR A 142 12.06 -2.56 12.30
CA THR A 142 11.68 -2.36 10.90
C THR A 142 10.30 -2.95 10.62
N GLY A 143 9.65 -2.52 9.56
CA GLY A 143 8.37 -3.10 9.15
C GLY A 143 8.47 -4.61 8.89
N ALA A 144 9.56 -5.06 8.29
CA ALA A 144 9.83 -6.48 8.07
C ALA A 144 9.96 -7.27 9.39
N GLN A 145 10.71 -6.73 10.37
CA GLN A 145 10.86 -7.34 11.68
C GLN A 145 9.53 -7.38 12.45
N LEU A 146 8.80 -6.26 12.46
CA LEU A 146 7.49 -6.20 13.12
C LEU A 146 6.51 -7.19 12.47
N THR A 147 6.49 -7.28 11.15
CA THR A 147 5.68 -8.26 10.41
C THR A 147 6.02 -9.70 10.79
N ALA A 148 7.31 -10.02 10.89
CA ALA A 148 7.75 -11.35 11.31
C ALA A 148 7.26 -11.67 12.74
N GLN A 149 7.35 -10.71 13.66
CA GLN A 149 6.83 -10.87 15.03
C GLN A 149 5.31 -11.05 15.07
N LEU A 150 4.56 -10.31 14.25
CA LEU A 150 3.12 -10.48 14.12
C LEU A 150 2.74 -11.87 13.61
N LYS A 151 3.47 -12.39 12.61
CA LYS A 151 3.27 -13.76 12.08
C LYS A 151 3.58 -14.83 13.12
N LEU A 152 4.70 -14.68 13.85
CA LEU A 152 5.05 -15.60 14.93
C LEU A 152 3.99 -15.61 16.03
N HIS A 153 3.49 -14.43 16.43
CA HIS A 153 2.45 -14.34 17.45
C HIS A 153 1.12 -14.95 16.98
N LEU A 154 0.72 -14.77 15.72
CA LEU A 154 -0.45 -15.42 15.14
C LEU A 154 -0.34 -16.95 15.16
N ALA A 155 0.86 -17.48 14.88
CA ALA A 155 1.11 -18.93 14.82
C ALA A 155 0.92 -19.65 16.17
N GLU A 156 0.94 -18.92 17.30
CA GLU A 156 0.66 -19.46 18.62
C GLU A 156 -0.84 -19.77 18.86
N TYR A 157 -1.72 -19.35 17.95
CA TYR A 157 -3.16 -19.48 18.09
C TYR A 157 -3.78 -20.19 16.88
N PRO A 158 -4.91 -20.90 17.06
CA PRO A 158 -5.63 -21.58 15.99
C PRO A 158 -6.42 -20.58 15.13
N VAL A 159 -5.70 -19.79 14.35
CA VAL A 159 -6.24 -18.82 13.38
C VAL A 159 -5.98 -19.34 11.97
N ASP A 160 -7.03 -19.47 11.16
CA ASP A 160 -6.88 -19.77 9.73
C ASP A 160 -6.43 -18.49 9.01
N ILE A 161 -5.13 -18.43 8.67
CA ILE A 161 -4.51 -17.28 8.00
C ILE A 161 -4.64 -17.46 6.49
N LEU A 162 -5.50 -16.64 5.87
CA LEU A 162 -5.82 -16.68 4.46
C LEU A 162 -5.16 -15.48 3.75
N GLU A 163 -3.86 -15.60 3.46
CA GLU A 163 -3.10 -14.59 2.71
C GLU A 163 -3.39 -14.68 1.19
N ASN A 164 -3.03 -13.64 0.46
CA ASN A 164 -3.26 -13.47 -0.99
C ASN A 164 -4.75 -13.44 -1.37
N ARG A 165 -5.60 -12.95 -0.48
CA ARG A 165 -7.03 -12.78 -0.69
C ARG A 165 -7.41 -11.31 -0.64
N THR A 166 -8.08 -10.86 -1.69
CA THR A 166 -8.75 -9.55 -1.71
C THR A 166 -10.23 -9.77 -1.47
N ILE A 167 -10.77 -9.06 -0.48
CA ILE A 167 -12.21 -9.07 -0.23
C ILE A 167 -12.88 -8.27 -1.35
N LYS A 168 -13.79 -8.92 -2.07
CA LYS A 168 -14.52 -8.35 -3.20
C LYS A 168 -15.83 -7.73 -2.75
N ASP A 169 -16.56 -8.46 -1.91
CA ASP A 169 -17.89 -8.06 -1.48
C ASP A 169 -18.26 -8.73 -0.15
N VAL A 170 -19.17 -8.12 0.60
CA VAL A 170 -19.73 -8.64 1.84
C VAL A 170 -21.23 -8.47 1.85
N ASN A 171 -21.94 -9.53 2.20
CA ASN A 171 -23.40 -9.54 2.33
C ASN A 171 -23.83 -10.03 3.69
N VAL A 172 -25.01 -9.63 4.14
CA VAL A 172 -25.65 -10.17 5.36
C VAL A 172 -26.85 -11.00 4.96
N VAL A 173 -26.76 -12.32 5.21
CA VAL A 173 -27.80 -13.28 4.87
C VAL A 173 -28.16 -14.04 6.15
N GLU A 174 -29.41 -13.96 6.59
CA GLU A 174 -29.90 -14.61 7.82
C GLU A 174 -29.03 -14.35 9.06
N GLY A 175 -28.54 -13.10 9.18
CA GLY A 175 -27.67 -12.67 10.27
C GLY A 175 -26.18 -13.07 10.11
N GLN A 176 -25.85 -13.93 9.15
CA GLN A 176 -24.48 -14.32 8.81
C GLN A 176 -23.85 -13.30 7.86
N LYS A 177 -22.60 -12.97 8.10
CA LYS A 177 -21.77 -12.12 7.21
C LYS A 177 -21.07 -13.02 6.22
N GLN A 178 -21.46 -12.94 4.97
CA GLN A 178 -20.85 -13.67 3.86
C GLN A 178 -19.80 -12.79 3.20
N VAL A 179 -18.54 -13.19 3.32
CA VAL A 179 -17.38 -12.51 2.73
C VAL A 179 -16.94 -13.26 1.50
N SER A 180 -17.00 -12.61 0.34
CA SER A 180 -16.50 -13.15 -0.92
C SER A 180 -15.12 -12.58 -1.27
N THR A 181 -14.24 -13.42 -1.79
CA THR A 181 -12.90 -13.02 -2.22
C THR A 181 -12.78 -12.92 -3.74
N SER A 182 -11.68 -12.32 -4.20
CA SER A 182 -11.32 -12.29 -5.62
C SER A 182 -11.11 -13.69 -6.22
N LEU A 183 -10.82 -14.69 -5.39
CA LEU A 183 -10.66 -16.09 -5.80
C LEU A 183 -11.99 -16.87 -5.84
N GLY A 184 -13.13 -16.19 -5.61
CA GLY A 184 -14.45 -16.81 -5.60
C GLY A 184 -14.77 -17.66 -4.37
N GLU A 185 -13.92 -17.61 -3.35
CA GLU A 185 -14.17 -18.26 -2.06
C GLU A 185 -15.24 -17.49 -1.28
N ILE A 186 -16.05 -18.20 -0.51
CA ILE A 186 -17.06 -17.62 0.38
C ILE A 186 -16.79 -18.08 1.81
N PHE A 187 -16.64 -17.13 2.69
CA PHE A 187 -16.52 -17.34 4.15
C PHE A 187 -17.73 -16.77 4.86
N THR A 188 -18.23 -17.48 5.88
CA THR A 188 -19.41 -17.03 6.63
C THR A 188 -19.12 -17.02 8.12
N ALA A 189 -19.61 -16.00 8.81
CA ALA A 189 -19.54 -15.88 10.26
C ALA A 189 -20.66 -15.00 10.83
N PRO A 190 -21.09 -15.21 12.08
CA PRO A 190 -21.98 -14.28 12.77
C PRO A 190 -21.31 -12.93 13.08
N ALA A 191 -19.96 -12.88 13.16
CA ALA A 191 -19.21 -11.67 13.42
C ALA A 191 -18.14 -11.39 12.34
N LEU A 192 -18.06 -10.11 11.92
CA LEU A 192 -17.04 -9.59 11.01
C LEU A 192 -16.32 -8.41 11.67
N ILE A 193 -14.97 -8.44 11.67
CA ILE A 193 -14.14 -7.34 12.12
C ILE A 193 -13.41 -6.77 10.89
N ILE A 194 -13.72 -5.53 10.51
CA ILE A 194 -13.10 -4.83 9.39
C ILE A 194 -11.85 -4.11 9.90
N ALA A 195 -10.68 -4.54 9.44
CA ALA A 195 -9.37 -4.00 9.79
C ALA A 195 -8.47 -3.82 8.54
N THR A 196 -9.09 -3.44 7.43
CA THR A 196 -8.46 -3.33 6.12
C THR A 196 -7.54 -2.13 5.97
N GLY A 197 -7.51 -1.24 6.98
CA GLY A 197 -6.62 -0.09 7.02
C GLY A 197 -6.94 0.97 5.97
N ALA A 198 -5.90 1.68 5.55
CA ALA A 198 -5.99 2.74 4.55
C ALA A 198 -4.86 2.61 3.53
N SER A 199 -5.02 3.25 2.39
CA SER A 199 -4.02 3.34 1.31
C SER A 199 -3.67 4.79 1.04
N TRP A 200 -2.47 5.05 0.57
CA TRP A 200 -2.07 6.38 0.13
C TRP A 200 -2.97 6.88 -1.01
N ARG A 201 -3.38 8.13 -0.93
CA ARG A 201 -4.05 8.79 -2.04
C ARG A 201 -3.03 9.07 -3.13
N LYS A 202 -3.45 8.83 -4.38
CA LYS A 202 -2.66 9.16 -5.57
C LYS A 202 -3.12 10.53 -6.12
N LEU A 203 -2.21 11.21 -6.79
CA LEU A 203 -2.51 12.45 -7.53
C LEU A 203 -3.42 12.17 -8.72
N ASN A 204 -3.32 10.97 -9.30
CA ASN A 204 -4.01 10.55 -10.53
C ASN A 204 -3.70 11.48 -11.71
N VAL A 205 -2.44 11.88 -11.83
CA VAL A 205 -1.93 12.69 -12.94
C VAL A 205 -1.04 11.85 -13.87
N PRO A 206 -0.88 12.26 -15.14
CA PRO A 206 0.06 11.62 -16.06
C PRO A 206 1.46 11.48 -15.46
N GLY A 207 2.10 10.33 -15.68
CA GLY A 207 3.45 10.00 -15.19
C GLY A 207 3.52 9.53 -13.75
N GLU A 208 2.50 9.75 -12.90
CA GLU A 208 2.54 9.30 -11.51
C GLU A 208 2.70 7.78 -11.42
N SER A 209 1.79 7.04 -12.05
CA SER A 209 1.77 5.57 -11.95
C SER A 209 2.99 4.90 -12.59
N GLU A 210 3.54 5.50 -13.65
CA GLU A 210 4.70 5.01 -14.38
C GLU A 210 5.99 5.15 -13.56
N HIS A 211 6.04 6.16 -12.68
CA HIS A 211 7.22 6.47 -11.89
C HIS A 211 7.11 6.07 -10.41
N ILE A 212 6.06 5.35 -10.00
CA ILE A 212 6.01 4.78 -8.64
C ILE A 212 7.20 3.82 -8.45
N GLY A 213 8.02 4.11 -7.42
CA GLY A 213 9.25 3.35 -7.13
C GLY A 213 10.46 3.73 -8.00
N SER A 214 10.29 4.63 -8.99
CA SER A 214 11.36 5.20 -9.81
C SER A 214 11.37 6.73 -9.78
N GLY A 215 11.00 7.29 -8.64
CA GLY A 215 10.99 8.75 -8.41
C GLY A 215 9.71 9.26 -7.76
N VAL A 216 8.57 8.57 -7.90
CA VAL A 216 7.35 8.84 -7.11
C VAL A 216 7.34 7.94 -5.88
N ALA A 217 7.22 8.54 -4.71
CA ALA A 217 7.24 7.89 -3.40
C ALA A 217 6.09 8.38 -2.51
N PHE A 218 5.70 7.54 -1.54
CA PHE A 218 4.64 7.84 -0.57
C PHE A 218 5.14 7.77 0.88
N CYS A 219 6.33 7.23 1.12
CA CYS A 219 6.91 7.05 2.45
C CYS A 219 8.27 7.74 2.51
N THR A 220 8.39 8.82 3.28
CA THR A 220 9.64 9.56 3.43
C THR A 220 10.71 8.79 4.18
N HIS A 221 10.33 8.03 5.20
CA HIS A 221 11.27 7.20 5.95
C HIS A 221 11.78 6.01 5.13
N CYS A 222 10.94 5.46 4.22
CA CYS A 222 11.31 4.33 3.37
C CYS A 222 12.23 4.75 2.23
N ASP A 223 11.85 5.81 1.54
CA ASP A 223 12.45 6.20 0.26
C ASP A 223 13.39 7.40 0.38
N GLY A 224 13.22 8.23 1.43
CA GLY A 224 14.02 9.44 1.66
C GLY A 224 15.54 9.25 1.55
N PRO A 225 16.14 8.19 2.12
CA PRO A 225 17.57 7.94 2.03
C PRO A 225 18.12 7.87 0.59
N PHE A 226 17.31 7.46 -0.40
CA PHE A 226 17.70 7.40 -1.82
C PHE A 226 17.81 8.78 -2.48
N TYR A 227 17.30 9.83 -1.80
CA TYR A 227 17.32 11.20 -2.30
C TYR A 227 18.38 12.08 -1.63
N LYS A 228 19.37 11.46 -0.98
CA LYS A 228 20.51 12.18 -0.41
C LYS A 228 21.24 12.98 -1.48
N GLY A 229 21.33 14.30 -1.26
CA GLY A 229 21.99 15.20 -2.18
C GLY A 229 21.21 15.51 -3.47
N LYS A 230 19.92 15.14 -3.54
CA LYS A 230 19.03 15.36 -4.67
C LYS A 230 18.01 16.46 -4.39
N LYS A 231 17.25 16.85 -5.42
CA LYS A 231 16.15 17.80 -5.32
C LYS A 231 14.83 17.03 -5.29
N VAL A 232 13.95 17.37 -4.37
CA VAL A 232 12.67 16.68 -4.23
C VAL A 232 11.50 17.64 -4.10
N ALA A 233 10.34 17.21 -4.57
CA ALA A 233 9.06 17.86 -4.30
C ALA A 233 8.24 17.03 -3.29
N VAL A 234 7.55 17.72 -2.38
CA VAL A 234 6.53 17.14 -1.51
C VAL A 234 5.19 17.72 -1.90
N VAL A 235 4.26 16.89 -2.32
CA VAL A 235 2.92 17.33 -2.70
C VAL A 235 1.95 17.08 -1.56
N GLY A 236 1.44 18.16 -0.98
CA GLY A 236 0.55 18.19 0.17
C GLY A 236 1.07 19.05 1.32
N GLY A 237 0.26 19.96 1.82
CA GLY A 237 0.57 20.92 2.89
C GLY A 237 -0.18 20.66 4.21
N GLY A 238 -0.66 19.43 4.42
CA GLY A 238 -1.13 18.93 5.72
C GLY A 238 0.02 18.47 6.61
N ASN A 239 -0.27 18.00 7.84
CA ASN A 239 0.75 17.56 8.81
C ASN A 239 1.75 16.57 8.17
N SER A 240 1.26 15.51 7.52
CA SER A 240 2.14 14.50 6.89
C SER A 240 3.09 15.12 5.84
N GLY A 241 2.61 16.07 5.04
CA GLY A 241 3.45 16.74 4.04
C GLY A 241 4.49 17.65 4.66
N LEU A 242 4.14 18.37 5.74
CA LEU A 242 5.08 19.24 6.45
C LEU A 242 6.13 18.42 7.20
N GLU A 243 5.74 17.34 7.86
CA GLU A 243 6.67 16.39 8.51
C GLU A 243 7.62 15.78 7.48
N ALA A 244 7.07 15.29 6.36
CA ALA A 244 7.85 14.77 5.24
C ALA A 244 8.89 15.78 4.72
N ALA A 245 8.50 17.04 4.58
CA ALA A 245 9.41 18.10 4.12
C ALA A 245 10.51 18.41 5.15
N ILE A 246 10.19 18.37 6.45
CA ILE A 246 11.17 18.53 7.52
C ILE A 246 12.19 17.39 7.47
N ASP A 247 11.76 16.14 7.39
CA ASP A 247 12.62 14.97 7.32
C ASP A 247 13.55 15.03 6.10
N LEU A 248 12.96 15.27 4.93
CA LEU A 248 13.68 15.36 3.66
C LEU A 248 14.67 16.55 3.64
N SER A 249 14.41 17.63 4.36
CA SER A 249 15.32 18.76 4.43
C SER A 249 16.70 18.43 4.98
N SER A 250 16.80 17.38 5.81
CA SER A 250 18.07 16.89 6.37
C SER A 250 18.83 15.98 5.40
N ILE A 251 18.18 15.53 4.32
CA ILE A 251 18.68 14.50 3.40
C ILE A 251 18.92 15.09 2.01
N ALA A 252 17.94 15.82 1.48
CA ALA A 252 17.94 16.41 0.15
C ALA A 252 18.65 17.78 0.12
N THR A 253 19.13 18.20 -1.05
CA THR A 253 19.68 19.55 -1.24
C THR A 253 18.62 20.62 -1.27
N ASP A 254 17.48 20.32 -1.93
CA ASP A 254 16.36 21.24 -2.08
C ASP A 254 15.05 20.45 -1.88
N VAL A 255 14.14 21.00 -1.10
CA VAL A 255 12.79 20.47 -0.87
C VAL A 255 11.78 21.53 -1.29
N THR A 256 10.90 21.23 -2.23
CA THR A 256 9.79 22.11 -2.60
C THR A 256 8.47 21.50 -2.18
N VAL A 257 7.78 22.16 -1.26
CA VAL A 257 6.42 21.79 -0.84
C VAL A 257 5.41 22.44 -1.78
N LEU A 258 4.56 21.64 -2.41
CA LEU A 258 3.43 22.10 -3.23
C LEU A 258 2.13 21.85 -2.49
N GLU A 259 1.36 22.89 -2.23
CA GLU A 259 0.03 22.80 -1.64
C GLU A 259 -1.05 23.31 -2.63
N PHE A 260 -2.07 22.50 -2.84
CA PHE A 260 -3.20 22.86 -3.71
C PHE A 260 -3.98 24.06 -3.19
N MET A 261 -4.19 24.14 -1.87
CA MET A 261 -4.91 25.26 -1.25
C MET A 261 -4.03 26.51 -1.20
N ASP A 262 -4.66 27.67 -0.98
CA ASP A 262 -3.95 28.95 -0.91
C ASP A 262 -3.16 29.12 0.42
N GLU A 263 -3.35 28.21 1.36
CA GLU A 263 -2.66 28.15 2.65
C GLU A 263 -2.35 26.71 3.07
N LEU A 264 -1.29 26.53 3.85
CA LEU A 264 -0.95 25.26 4.48
C LEU A 264 -2.01 24.88 5.52
N LYS A 265 -2.38 23.60 5.58
CA LYS A 265 -3.35 23.06 6.55
C LYS A 265 -2.71 22.33 7.72
N GLY A 266 -1.42 22.10 7.68
CA GLY A 266 -0.68 21.49 8.79
C GLY A 266 -0.55 22.41 9.99
N ASP A 267 -0.18 21.85 11.14
CA ASP A 267 -0.06 22.54 12.41
C ASP A 267 0.94 23.69 12.37
N GLN A 268 0.64 24.77 13.08
CA GLN A 268 1.47 25.98 13.08
C GLN A 268 2.90 25.73 13.55
N VAL A 269 3.11 24.76 14.43
CA VAL A 269 4.44 24.37 14.90
C VAL A 269 5.29 23.84 13.74
N LEU A 270 4.73 22.95 12.91
CA LEU A 270 5.40 22.41 11.72
C LEU A 270 5.65 23.50 10.68
N GLN A 271 4.66 24.37 10.43
CA GLN A 271 4.82 25.50 9.52
C GLN A 271 5.96 26.44 9.97
N ASN A 272 6.04 26.75 11.26
CA ASN A 272 7.10 27.59 11.81
C ASN A 272 8.46 26.91 11.67
N LYS A 273 8.54 25.61 11.91
CA LYS A 273 9.78 24.85 11.74
C LYS A 273 10.24 24.89 10.28
N LEU A 274 9.37 24.66 9.32
CA LEU A 274 9.72 24.71 7.88
C LEU A 274 10.31 26.06 7.46
N LYS A 275 9.76 27.18 7.98
CA LYS A 275 10.26 28.52 7.68
C LYS A 275 11.70 28.76 8.14
N THR A 276 12.21 27.96 9.08
CA THR A 276 13.61 28.04 9.56
C THR A 276 14.59 27.23 8.73
N LEU A 277 14.10 26.42 7.78
CA LEU A 277 14.93 25.52 6.97
C LEU A 277 15.32 26.22 5.65
N PRO A 278 16.61 26.47 5.41
CA PRO A 278 17.07 27.31 4.31
C PRO A 278 16.90 26.64 2.93
N ASN A 279 16.80 25.31 2.91
CA ASN A 279 16.66 24.52 1.68
C ASN A 279 15.21 24.07 1.42
N VAL A 280 14.23 24.65 2.14
CA VAL A 280 12.80 24.33 1.93
C VAL A 280 12.10 25.55 1.30
N LYS A 281 11.45 25.31 0.18
CA LYS A 281 10.57 26.27 -0.51
C LYS A 281 9.12 25.80 -0.40
N ILE A 282 8.20 26.72 -0.18
CA ILE A 282 6.75 26.44 -0.10
C ILE A 282 6.05 27.20 -1.21
N ILE A 283 5.21 26.51 -1.99
CA ILE A 283 4.36 27.07 -3.04
C ILE A 283 2.93 26.65 -2.74
N THR A 284 2.08 27.59 -2.41
CA THR A 284 0.64 27.37 -2.21
C THR A 284 -0.15 27.73 -3.48
N GLY A 285 -1.41 27.32 -3.58
CA GLY A 285 -2.22 27.52 -4.77
C GLY A 285 -1.67 26.78 -5.99
N ALA A 286 -0.99 25.65 -5.78
CA ALA A 286 -0.29 24.87 -6.80
C ALA A 286 -1.05 23.57 -7.10
N GLU A 287 -1.60 23.47 -8.30
CA GLU A 287 -2.24 22.24 -8.79
C GLU A 287 -1.23 21.38 -9.56
N THR A 288 -0.81 20.25 -8.98
CA THR A 288 0.04 19.29 -9.68
C THR A 288 -0.72 18.69 -10.87
N VAL A 289 -0.12 18.72 -12.06
CA VAL A 289 -0.78 18.27 -13.31
C VAL A 289 -0.05 17.15 -14.02
N ALA A 290 1.26 16.97 -13.81
CA ALA A 290 2.02 15.87 -14.39
C ALA A 290 3.29 15.60 -13.59
N VAL A 291 3.73 14.34 -13.59
CA VAL A 291 5.07 13.91 -13.20
C VAL A 291 5.84 13.57 -14.48
N GLU A 292 7.03 14.11 -14.63
CA GLU A 292 7.82 13.97 -15.83
C GLU A 292 9.04 13.09 -15.56
N GLY A 293 9.42 12.28 -16.55
CA GLY A 293 10.58 11.43 -16.43
C GLY A 293 10.82 10.55 -17.66
N ASN A 294 12.01 9.97 -17.71
CA ASN A 294 12.38 8.96 -18.68
C ASN A 294 13.13 7.85 -17.93
N GLY A 295 12.40 6.80 -17.53
CA GLY A 295 12.89 5.73 -16.65
C GLY A 295 12.93 6.12 -15.16
N SER A 296 13.16 7.38 -14.82
CA SER A 296 13.03 7.94 -13.47
C SER A 296 12.49 9.36 -13.55
N VAL A 297 11.95 9.86 -12.42
CA VAL A 297 11.48 11.25 -12.33
C VAL A 297 12.63 12.22 -12.59
N ASN A 298 12.37 13.23 -13.42
CA ASN A 298 13.27 14.37 -13.65
C ASN A 298 12.53 15.71 -13.56
N GLY A 299 11.20 15.70 -13.39
CA GLY A 299 10.41 16.90 -13.30
C GLY A 299 9.01 16.68 -12.71
N LEU A 300 8.42 17.78 -12.25
CA LEU A 300 7.05 17.88 -11.79
C LEU A 300 6.42 19.15 -12.31
N THR A 301 5.35 19.01 -13.09
CA THR A 301 4.61 20.16 -13.63
C THR A 301 3.38 20.45 -12.75
N PHE A 302 3.23 21.69 -12.38
CA PHE A 302 2.07 22.21 -11.67
C PHE A 302 1.54 23.50 -12.31
N LYS A 303 0.31 23.87 -12.02
CA LYS A 303 -0.31 25.15 -12.41
C LYS A 303 -0.52 26.03 -11.20
N HIS A 304 -0.21 27.29 -11.31
CA HIS A 304 -0.64 28.30 -10.35
C HIS A 304 -2.16 28.49 -10.50
N ARG A 305 -2.94 28.12 -9.50
CA ARG A 305 -4.42 28.15 -9.57
C ARG A 305 -4.99 29.55 -9.84
N ALA A 306 -4.33 30.60 -9.36
CA ALA A 306 -4.76 31.97 -9.56
C ALA A 306 -4.59 32.46 -11.01
N SER A 307 -3.51 32.06 -11.69
CA SER A 307 -3.19 32.52 -13.06
C SER A 307 -3.43 31.46 -14.14
N GLY A 308 -3.54 30.19 -13.75
CA GLY A 308 -3.62 29.06 -14.67
C GLY A 308 -2.29 28.77 -15.39
N GLN A 309 -1.21 29.52 -15.09
CA GLN A 309 0.07 29.33 -15.76
C GLN A 309 0.78 28.07 -15.26
N PRO A 310 1.27 27.22 -16.16
CA PRO A 310 2.08 26.06 -15.79
C PRO A 310 3.51 26.47 -15.43
N GLU A 311 4.07 25.75 -14.46
CA GLU A 311 5.48 25.82 -14.09
C GLU A 311 6.00 24.39 -13.91
N THR A 312 7.24 24.12 -14.32
CA THR A 312 7.88 22.82 -14.14
C THR A 312 9.05 22.95 -13.17
N LEU A 313 9.06 22.12 -12.15
CA LEU A 313 10.17 21.96 -11.21
C LEU A 313 11.08 20.83 -11.71
N ASN A 314 12.37 21.09 -11.78
CA ASN A 314 13.38 20.05 -11.98
C ASN A 314 13.66 19.36 -10.66
N VAL A 315 13.18 18.15 -10.49
CA VAL A 315 13.29 17.35 -9.26
C VAL A 315 13.62 15.90 -9.60
N ASP A 316 14.37 15.26 -8.72
CA ASP A 316 14.76 13.84 -8.85
C ASP A 316 13.73 12.91 -8.17
N GLY A 317 12.79 13.47 -7.41
CA GLY A 317 11.75 12.72 -6.73
C GLY A 317 10.56 13.54 -6.29
N VAL A 318 9.41 12.87 -6.22
CA VAL A 318 8.12 13.44 -5.80
C VAL A 318 7.55 12.59 -4.68
N PHE A 319 7.40 13.18 -3.51
CA PHE A 319 6.76 12.56 -2.35
C PHE A 319 5.31 13.00 -2.26
N VAL A 320 4.39 12.07 -2.48
CA VAL A 320 2.95 12.35 -2.50
C VAL A 320 2.38 12.20 -1.09
N GLN A 321 1.98 13.32 -0.47
CA GLN A 321 1.53 13.41 0.92
C GLN A 321 0.15 14.07 1.04
N ILE A 322 -0.79 13.64 0.18
CA ILE A 322 -2.16 14.18 0.10
C ILE A 322 -3.18 13.38 0.92
N GLY A 323 -2.70 12.63 1.89
CA GLY A 323 -3.49 11.88 2.85
C GLY A 323 -3.75 10.43 2.46
N LEU A 324 -4.62 9.80 3.25
CA LEU A 324 -4.97 8.39 3.14
C LEU A 324 -6.41 8.24 2.61
N LYS A 325 -6.68 7.10 2.01
CA LYS A 325 -8.03 6.65 1.63
C LYS A 325 -8.33 5.37 2.40
N ALA A 326 -9.40 5.36 3.17
CA ALA A 326 -9.85 4.16 3.87
C ALA A 326 -10.18 3.03 2.88
N ASN A 327 -9.74 1.81 3.19
CA ASN A 327 -10.02 0.61 2.38
C ASN A 327 -11.39 0.01 2.77
N SER A 328 -12.42 0.84 2.74
CA SER A 328 -13.79 0.52 3.17
C SER A 328 -14.71 0.13 2.01
N GLN A 329 -14.28 0.24 0.77
CA GLN A 329 -15.13 0.11 -0.42
C GLN A 329 -15.95 -1.19 -0.48
N PRO A 330 -15.41 -2.39 -0.13
CA PRO A 330 -16.20 -3.63 -0.12
C PRO A 330 -17.32 -3.65 0.91
N PHE A 331 -17.32 -2.73 1.86
CA PHE A 331 -18.23 -2.68 3.00
C PHE A 331 -19.14 -1.44 2.98
N ALA A 332 -18.88 -0.47 2.11
CA ALA A 332 -19.51 0.85 2.13
C ALA A 332 -21.04 0.83 1.87
N HIS A 333 -21.54 -0.21 1.25
CA HIS A 333 -22.98 -0.42 1.04
C HIS A 333 -23.68 -0.99 2.28
N LEU A 334 -22.94 -1.52 3.26
CA LEU A 334 -23.49 -2.12 4.48
C LEU A 334 -23.36 -1.21 5.71
N VAL A 335 -22.23 -0.51 5.85
CA VAL A 335 -21.92 0.25 7.07
C VAL A 335 -21.85 1.74 6.77
N GLU A 336 -22.19 2.55 7.77
CA GLU A 336 -22.07 4.00 7.65
C GLU A 336 -20.61 4.42 7.54
N THR A 337 -20.34 5.34 6.58
CA THR A 337 -19.03 5.95 6.39
C THR A 337 -19.14 7.47 6.39
N ASN A 338 -18.07 8.14 6.79
CA ASN A 338 -17.98 9.58 6.66
C ASN A 338 -17.64 10.00 5.20
N ARG A 339 -17.49 11.30 4.95
CA ARG A 339 -17.16 11.86 3.63
C ARG A 339 -15.77 11.42 3.11
N MET A 340 -14.92 10.97 3.98
CA MET A 340 -13.58 10.44 3.65
C MET A 340 -13.58 8.94 3.35
N GLY A 341 -14.75 8.29 3.47
CA GLY A 341 -14.91 6.84 3.31
C GLY A 341 -14.51 6.04 4.55
N GLU A 342 -14.24 6.70 5.68
CA GLU A 342 -13.90 6.02 6.93
C GLU A 342 -15.14 5.46 7.60
N ILE A 343 -15.06 4.24 8.12
CA ILE A 343 -16.19 3.56 8.76
C ILE A 343 -16.50 4.20 10.11
N ALA A 344 -17.74 4.63 10.30
CA ALA A 344 -18.22 5.15 11.57
C ALA A 344 -18.31 4.05 12.62
N VAL A 345 -17.73 4.28 13.79
CA VAL A 345 -17.75 3.34 14.92
C VAL A 345 -18.04 4.06 16.22
N ASP A 346 -18.65 3.31 17.16
CA ASP A 346 -18.82 3.78 18.55
C ASP A 346 -17.55 3.49 19.41
N ALA A 347 -17.62 3.84 20.69
CA ALA A 347 -16.52 3.60 21.63
C ALA A 347 -16.21 2.10 21.86
N HIS A 348 -17.05 1.19 21.36
CA HIS A 348 -16.86 -0.25 21.39
C HIS A 348 -16.49 -0.83 20.03
N CYS A 349 -16.05 0.00 19.08
CA CYS A 349 -15.75 -0.37 17.70
C CYS A 349 -16.92 -0.99 16.92
N ARG A 350 -18.17 -0.77 17.36
CA ARG A 350 -19.35 -1.26 16.64
C ARG A 350 -19.68 -0.32 15.49
N THR A 351 -20.01 -0.91 14.34
CA THR A 351 -20.55 -0.17 13.20
C THR A 351 -22.06 0.02 13.31
N SER A 352 -22.68 0.64 12.32
CA SER A 352 -24.16 0.75 12.20
C SER A 352 -24.87 -0.60 12.03
N VAL A 353 -24.14 -1.68 11.72
CA VAL A 353 -24.70 -3.02 11.47
C VAL A 353 -24.34 -3.98 12.59
N PRO A 354 -25.33 -4.64 13.26
CA PRO A 354 -25.07 -5.61 14.31
C PRO A 354 -24.15 -6.76 13.86
N GLY A 355 -23.13 -7.06 14.69
CA GLY A 355 -22.15 -8.10 14.41
C GLY A 355 -21.09 -7.70 13.38
N ILE A 356 -21.05 -6.44 12.94
CA ILE A 356 -19.94 -5.87 12.17
C ILE A 356 -19.22 -4.81 13.02
N TYR A 357 -17.92 -4.96 13.13
CA TYR A 357 -17.03 -4.09 13.88
C TYR A 357 -15.96 -3.53 12.94
N ALA A 358 -15.36 -2.39 13.27
CA ALA A 358 -14.21 -1.87 12.52
C ALA A 358 -13.16 -1.29 13.46
N ALA A 359 -11.88 -1.48 13.12
CA ALA A 359 -10.75 -0.99 13.90
C ALA A 359 -9.55 -0.61 13.03
N GLY A 360 -8.70 0.27 13.55
CA GLY A 360 -7.53 0.80 12.82
C GLY A 360 -7.91 1.85 11.78
N ASP A 361 -7.01 2.09 10.84
CA ASP A 361 -7.06 3.22 9.91
C ASP A 361 -8.26 3.23 8.95
N VAL A 362 -8.98 2.14 8.83
CA VAL A 362 -10.24 2.08 8.05
C VAL A 362 -11.38 2.79 8.75
N SER A 363 -11.31 2.96 10.07
CA SER A 363 -12.37 3.56 10.89
C SER A 363 -12.12 5.04 11.19
N VAL A 364 -13.15 5.72 11.68
CA VAL A 364 -13.06 7.11 12.15
C VAL A 364 -12.27 7.14 13.45
N VAL A 365 -10.97 7.34 13.35
CA VAL A 365 -10.05 7.53 14.47
C VAL A 365 -9.29 8.83 14.27
N PRO A 366 -9.00 9.59 15.35
CA PRO A 366 -8.36 10.90 15.25
C PRO A 366 -6.92 10.83 14.74
N TYR A 367 -6.23 9.74 15.03
CA TYR A 367 -4.83 9.52 14.63
C TYR A 367 -4.69 8.18 13.91
N LYS A 368 -4.12 8.24 12.70
CA LYS A 368 -3.81 7.07 11.87
C LYS A 368 -2.31 6.83 11.88
N GLN A 369 -1.93 5.57 11.82
CA GLN A 369 -0.52 5.17 11.86
C GLN A 369 -0.19 4.14 10.77
#